data_edf65df1c289f8c1fc6d73bd7e7898c4
#
_entry.id   edf65df1c289f8c1fc6d73bd7e7898c4
#
_cell.length_a   1.000
_cell.length_b   1.000
_cell.length_c   1.000
_cell.angle_alpha   90.00
_cell.angle_beta   90.00
_cell.angle_gamma   90.00
#
_symmetry.space_group_name_H-M   'P 1'
#
loop_
_entity.id
_entity.type
_entity.pdbx_description
1 polymer ?
#
loop_
_entity_poly.entity_id
_entity_poly.type
_entity_poly.pdbx_seq_one_letter_code
_entity_poly.pdbx_strand_id
1 'polypeptide(L)'
;MRPFLHALILCSIVLSAAFCGGGEQDGPESAGEDGPAGTDTTAVSEPSDAPPRDSGGVSGQAVFAANCATCHGDGGRGDGPAAIGLEPPPADLTDGAWTTGDGSLQAITNTIEHGSPGTAMIGWKGTLTDAEIAAAAAWVQQLGR
;
A
#
# COMPACT_ATOMS: atom_id res chain seq x y z
N MET A 1 -2.05 -36.05 -36.27
CA MET A 1 -2.28 -37.35 -35.64
C MET A 1 -1.13 -37.67 -34.71
N ARG A 2 -1.32 -37.47 -33.43
CA ARG A 2 -0.57 -38.10 -32.35
C ARG A 2 -1.30 -37.82 -31.04
N PRO A 3 -1.87 -38.81 -30.38
CA PRO A 3 -2.46 -38.66 -29.05
C PRO A 3 -1.43 -39.02 -27.99
N PHE A 4 -1.30 -38.29 -26.95
CA PHE A 4 -0.64 -38.69 -25.70
C PHE A 4 -1.48 -38.15 -24.56
N LEU A 5 -2.23 -38.99 -24.02
CA LEU A 5 -2.02 -39.95 -22.93
C LEU A 5 -2.07 -39.25 -21.56
N HIS A 6 -3.18 -39.55 -20.91
CA HIS A 6 -3.53 -39.23 -19.53
C HIS A 6 -2.47 -39.72 -18.53
N ALA A 7 -2.15 -38.91 -17.57
CA ALA A 7 -1.58 -39.35 -16.32
C ALA A 7 -2.39 -38.74 -15.17
N LEU A 8 -3.36 -39.52 -14.73
CA LEU A 8 -4.01 -39.42 -13.43
C LEU A 8 -2.97 -39.75 -12.35
N ILE A 9 -2.66 -38.81 -11.49
CA ILE A 9 -2.01 -39.07 -10.21
C ILE A 9 -2.99 -38.69 -9.13
N LEU A 10 -3.67 -39.72 -8.65
CA LEU A 10 -4.36 -39.73 -7.36
C LEU A 10 -3.27 -39.85 -6.28
N CYS A 11 -3.18 -38.93 -5.40
CA CYS A 11 -2.45 -39.12 -4.14
C CYS A 11 -3.27 -38.54 -2.97
N SER A 12 -3.88 -39.46 -2.36
CA SER A 12 -4.29 -39.75 -0.98
C SER A 12 -4.14 -38.66 0.07
N ILE A 13 -5.27 -38.44 0.64
CA ILE A 13 -5.69 -38.04 1.98
C ILE A 13 -4.72 -38.50 3.08
N VAL A 14 -4.21 -37.62 3.89
CA VAL A 14 -3.83 -37.88 5.28
C VAL A 14 -4.52 -36.89 6.20
N LEU A 15 -5.49 -37.43 6.87
CA LEU A 15 -6.20 -36.91 8.03
C LEU A 15 -5.27 -37.05 9.24
N SER A 16 -4.98 -35.98 9.95
CA SER A 16 -4.44 -36.08 11.30
C SER A 16 -5.01 -35.03 12.22
N ALA A 17 -5.55 -35.58 13.26
CA ALA A 17 -6.35 -35.07 14.34
C ALA A 17 -5.65 -34.09 15.28
N ALA A 18 -6.47 -33.23 15.84
CA ALA A 18 -6.58 -32.78 17.24
C ALA A 18 -5.29 -32.56 18.05
N PHE A 19 -5.10 -31.33 18.48
CA PHE A 19 -4.56 -31.09 19.80
C PHE A 19 -5.35 -29.94 20.46
N CYS A 20 -6.20 -30.34 21.42
CA CYS A 20 -6.73 -29.49 22.47
C CYS A 20 -5.59 -29.14 23.43
N GLY A 21 -5.43 -27.86 23.75
CA GLY A 21 -4.58 -27.40 24.81
C GLY A 21 -5.14 -26.10 25.37
N GLY A 22 -5.96 -26.25 26.41
CA GLY A 22 -6.41 -25.14 27.23
C GLY A 22 -5.26 -24.57 28.06
N GLY A 23 -5.31 -23.26 28.27
CA GLY A 23 -4.45 -22.53 29.16
C GLY A 23 -5.20 -21.31 29.64
N GLU A 24 -6.07 -21.52 30.66
CA GLU A 24 -6.54 -20.48 31.54
C GLU A 24 -5.33 -19.96 32.31
N GLN A 25 -5.10 -18.67 32.31
CA GLN A 25 -4.29 -18.00 33.33
C GLN A 25 -5.08 -16.81 33.87
N ASP A 26 -5.71 -17.12 35.01
CA ASP A 26 -6.14 -16.16 36.01
C ASP A 26 -4.96 -15.34 36.55
N GLY A 27 -5.24 -14.08 36.82
CA GLY A 27 -4.45 -13.32 37.75
C GLY A 27 -4.31 -11.85 37.49
N PRO A 28 -4.14 -11.06 38.52
CA PRO A 28 -5.16 -10.63 39.46
C PRO A 28 -5.59 -9.17 39.26
N GLU A 29 -6.79 -8.91 39.67
CA GLU A 29 -7.37 -7.63 40.04
C GLU A 29 -6.45 -6.82 40.97
N SER A 30 -6.08 -5.60 40.54
CA SER A 30 -5.51 -4.60 41.44
C SER A 30 -6.32 -3.32 41.32
N ALA A 31 -7.14 -3.13 42.33
CA ALA A 31 -7.85 -1.90 42.62
C ALA A 31 -6.91 -0.87 43.26
N GLY A 32 -7.24 0.40 43.05
CA GLY A 32 -6.68 1.58 43.72
C GLY A 32 -5.98 2.50 42.71
N GLU A 33 -6.16 3.79 42.68
CA GLU A 33 -6.75 4.80 43.58
C GLU A 33 -6.97 6.08 42.78
N ASP A 34 -7.93 6.83 43.21
CA ASP A 34 -8.26 8.23 42.87
C ASP A 34 -7.03 9.14 42.82
N GLY A 35 -6.93 9.93 41.75
CA GLY A 35 -6.05 11.07 41.68
C GLY A 35 -6.63 12.14 40.77
N PRO A 36 -6.55 13.43 41.12
CA PRO A 36 -7.49 14.46 40.73
C PRO A 36 -7.27 15.00 39.30
N ALA A 37 -8.39 15.49 38.77
CA ALA A 37 -8.52 16.27 37.55
C ALA A 37 -7.38 17.33 37.42
N GLY A 38 -6.52 17.11 36.44
CA GLY A 38 -5.60 18.11 35.89
C GLY A 38 -6.04 18.41 34.46
N THR A 39 -6.91 19.41 34.31
CA THR A 39 -7.16 20.04 33.02
C THR A 39 -5.93 20.83 32.65
N ASP A 40 -5.02 20.25 31.91
CA ASP A 40 -4.02 21.00 31.16
C ASP A 40 -4.19 20.64 29.69
N THR A 41 -5.11 21.37 29.07
CA THR A 41 -5.24 21.42 27.62
C THR A 41 -4.10 22.26 27.09
N THR A 42 -2.90 21.69 27.07
CA THR A 42 -1.84 22.20 26.21
C THR A 42 -2.22 21.79 24.79
N ALA A 43 -2.91 22.69 24.11
CA ALA A 43 -3.05 22.61 22.66
C ALA A 43 -1.65 22.63 22.08
N VAL A 44 -1.08 21.45 21.87
CA VAL A 44 0.06 21.25 21.00
C VAL A 44 -0.46 21.60 19.61
N SER A 45 -0.17 22.84 19.17
CA SER A 45 -0.32 23.23 17.78
C SER A 45 0.63 22.33 17.01
N GLU A 46 0.11 21.23 16.47
CA GLU A 46 0.83 20.45 15.48
C GLU A 46 1.19 21.37 14.31
N PRO A 47 2.43 21.36 13.83
CA PRO A 47 2.81 22.11 12.65
C PRO A 47 1.88 21.67 11.50
N SER A 48 1.22 22.67 10.91
CA SER A 48 0.23 22.55 9.82
C SER A 48 0.84 22.12 8.49
N ASP A 49 1.90 21.30 8.52
CA ASP A 49 2.56 20.69 7.37
C ASP A 49 2.16 19.22 7.19
N ALA A 50 1.08 18.79 7.83
CA ALA A 50 0.54 17.48 7.53
C ALA A 50 -0.06 17.50 6.11
N PRO A 51 0.36 16.59 5.22
CA PRO A 51 -0.19 16.52 3.87
C PRO A 51 -1.70 16.31 3.94
N PRO A 52 -2.46 16.78 2.93
CA PRO A 52 -3.90 16.61 2.87
C PRO A 52 -4.27 15.15 3.12
N ARG A 53 -5.08 14.90 4.13
CA ARG A 53 -5.62 13.56 4.40
C ARG A 53 -6.77 13.34 3.43
N ASP A 54 -6.47 12.63 2.35
CA ASP A 54 -7.45 12.31 1.34
C ASP A 54 -8.38 11.21 1.85
N SER A 55 -9.67 11.40 1.58
CA SER A 55 -10.78 10.43 1.63
C SER A 55 -10.64 9.27 2.65
N GLY A 56 -11.13 9.45 3.86
CA GLY A 56 -11.28 8.35 4.83
C GLY A 56 -10.11 8.12 5.78
N GLY A 57 -9.18 9.07 5.93
CA GLY A 57 -8.08 8.97 6.90
C GLY A 57 -6.84 8.23 6.39
N VAL A 58 -6.80 7.79 5.14
CA VAL A 58 -5.62 7.20 4.50
C VAL A 58 -4.76 8.32 3.89
N SER A 59 -3.48 8.37 4.28
CA SER A 59 -2.54 9.34 3.71
C SER A 59 -1.95 8.81 2.40
N GLY A 60 -2.24 9.48 1.28
CA GLY A 60 -1.69 9.13 -0.03
C GLY A 60 -0.17 9.20 -0.06
N GLN A 61 0.42 10.18 0.61
CA GLN A 61 1.87 10.28 0.77
C GLN A 61 2.45 9.07 1.51
N ALA A 62 1.80 8.63 2.58
CA ALA A 62 2.28 7.47 3.35
C ALA A 62 2.19 6.18 2.51
N VAL A 63 1.10 5.98 1.77
CA VAL A 63 0.95 4.83 0.86
C VAL A 63 2.03 4.87 -0.22
N PHE A 64 2.27 6.05 -0.82
CA PHE A 64 3.30 6.24 -1.84
C PHE A 64 4.70 5.93 -1.29
N ALA A 65 5.06 6.47 -0.14
CA ALA A 65 6.36 6.24 0.49
C ALA A 65 6.60 4.75 0.79
N ALA A 66 5.57 4.05 1.24
CA ALA A 66 5.69 2.64 1.59
C ALA A 66 5.78 1.69 0.38
N ASN A 67 5.12 2.03 -0.74
CA ASN A 67 4.91 1.08 -1.83
C ASN A 67 5.48 1.53 -3.18
N CYS A 68 5.62 2.82 -3.41
CA CYS A 68 5.97 3.38 -4.73
C CYS A 68 7.37 4.00 -4.77
N ALA A 69 7.83 4.60 -3.65
CA ALA A 69 9.07 5.35 -3.58
C ALA A 69 10.32 4.51 -3.90
N THR A 70 10.26 3.19 -3.68
CA THR A 70 11.37 2.28 -4.01
C THR A 70 11.79 2.38 -5.50
N CYS A 71 10.83 2.60 -6.40
CA CYS A 71 11.08 2.80 -7.82
C CYS A 71 10.99 4.28 -8.21
N HIS A 72 9.95 4.98 -7.75
CA HIS A 72 9.69 6.35 -8.15
C HIS A 72 10.47 7.42 -7.37
N GLY A 73 11.20 7.04 -6.32
CA GLY A 73 11.87 7.99 -5.41
C GLY A 73 10.88 8.66 -4.45
N ASP A 74 11.38 9.17 -3.31
CA ASP A 74 10.54 9.84 -2.31
C ASP A 74 9.86 11.10 -2.86
N GLY A 75 10.49 11.77 -3.81
CA GLY A 75 9.96 12.93 -4.52
C GLY A 75 9.18 12.60 -5.78
N GLY A 76 9.07 11.35 -6.18
CA GLY A 76 8.35 10.93 -7.39
C GLY A 76 9.10 11.19 -8.71
N ARG A 77 10.43 11.36 -8.67
CA ARG A 77 11.25 11.71 -9.86
C ARG A 77 11.72 10.52 -10.69
N GLY A 78 11.32 9.31 -10.35
CA GLY A 78 11.80 8.09 -11.01
C GLY A 78 13.21 7.68 -10.58
N ASP A 79 13.75 8.27 -9.52
CA ASP A 79 15.11 8.11 -9.03
C ASP A 79 15.22 7.19 -7.81
N GLY A 80 14.25 6.34 -7.59
CA GLY A 80 14.26 5.38 -6.48
C GLY A 80 15.40 4.36 -6.60
N PRO A 81 15.82 3.75 -5.47
CA PRO A 81 16.95 2.82 -5.46
C PRO A 81 16.73 1.58 -6.35
N ALA A 82 15.51 1.17 -6.60
CA ALA A 82 15.18 0.08 -7.51
C ALA A 82 14.97 0.51 -8.97
N ALA A 83 15.10 1.81 -9.29
CA ALA A 83 15.01 2.31 -10.66
C ALA A 83 16.20 1.92 -11.52
N ILE A 84 17.35 1.62 -10.88
CA ILE A 84 18.62 1.36 -11.58
C ILE A 84 18.48 0.10 -12.45
N GLY A 85 18.71 0.29 -13.75
CA GLY A 85 18.67 -0.80 -14.73
C GLY A 85 17.28 -1.21 -15.19
N LEU A 86 16.22 -0.50 -14.80
CA LEU A 86 14.91 -0.70 -15.38
C LEU A 86 14.79 -0.05 -16.75
N GLU A 87 14.24 -0.79 -17.70
CA GLU A 87 13.98 -0.34 -19.07
C GLU A 87 12.51 -0.62 -19.46
N PRO A 88 11.71 0.41 -19.72
CA PRO A 88 12.03 1.83 -19.53
C PRO A 88 12.20 2.19 -18.04
N PRO A 89 12.89 3.30 -17.72
CA PRO A 89 13.01 3.78 -16.35
C PRO A 89 11.64 4.21 -15.80
N PRO A 90 11.46 4.23 -14.47
CA PRO A 90 10.25 4.79 -13.87
C PRO A 90 10.04 6.24 -14.28
N ALA A 91 8.78 6.59 -14.56
CA ALA A 91 8.41 7.95 -14.95
C ALA A 91 8.71 8.97 -13.83
N ASP A 92 9.15 10.17 -14.22
CA ASP A 92 9.12 11.35 -13.36
C ASP A 92 7.65 11.80 -13.23
N LEU A 93 7.13 11.72 -12.02
CA LEU A 93 5.74 12.05 -11.72
C LEU A 93 5.55 13.54 -11.43
N THR A 94 6.65 14.33 -11.42
CA THR A 94 6.64 15.75 -11.05
C THR A 94 6.63 16.70 -12.25
N ASP A 95 6.90 16.19 -13.44
CA ASP A 95 7.02 16.99 -14.66
C ASP A 95 5.70 17.23 -15.40
N GLY A 96 4.63 16.55 -14.97
CA GLY A 96 3.32 16.61 -15.62
C GLY A 96 3.26 15.94 -17.00
N ALA A 97 4.35 15.28 -17.41
CA ALA A 97 4.41 14.55 -18.69
C ALA A 97 3.95 13.10 -18.50
N TRP A 98 2.65 12.89 -18.60
CA TRP A 98 2.04 11.58 -18.38
C TRP A 98 2.29 10.64 -19.55
N THR A 99 3.06 9.58 -19.32
CA THR A 99 3.33 8.53 -20.33
C THR A 99 2.20 7.53 -20.46
N THR A 100 1.34 7.43 -19.43
CA THR A 100 0.17 6.55 -19.41
C THR A 100 -1.07 7.38 -19.05
N GLY A 101 -2.01 7.50 -19.98
CA GLY A 101 -3.21 8.31 -19.80
C GLY A 101 -2.96 9.81 -19.96
N ASP A 102 -3.84 10.62 -19.37
CA ASP A 102 -3.90 12.07 -19.51
C ASP A 102 -3.61 12.82 -18.19
N GLY A 103 -3.10 12.13 -17.17
CA GLY A 103 -2.88 12.68 -15.85
C GLY A 103 -4.15 12.92 -15.03
N SER A 104 -5.30 12.51 -15.54
CA SER A 104 -6.52 12.51 -14.74
C SER A 104 -6.43 11.53 -13.58
N LEU A 105 -7.13 11.83 -12.49
CA LEU A 105 -7.18 10.92 -11.34
C LEU A 105 -7.61 9.51 -11.73
N GLN A 106 -8.56 9.40 -12.66
CA GLN A 106 -9.03 8.11 -13.19
C GLN A 106 -7.92 7.34 -13.91
N ALA A 107 -7.14 7.99 -14.77
CA ALA A 107 -6.06 7.36 -15.52
C ALA A 107 -4.94 6.90 -14.57
N ILE A 108 -4.58 7.73 -13.60
CA ILE A 108 -3.58 7.40 -12.58
C ILE A 108 -4.04 6.22 -11.72
N THR A 109 -5.29 6.24 -11.24
CA THR A 109 -5.90 5.15 -10.49
C THR A 109 -5.83 3.84 -11.28
N ASN A 110 -6.25 3.87 -12.55
CA ASN A 110 -6.21 2.70 -13.42
C ASN A 110 -4.79 2.15 -13.61
N THR A 111 -3.79 3.03 -13.73
CA THR A 111 -2.38 2.63 -13.85
C THR A 111 -1.88 2.00 -12.56
N ILE A 112 -2.25 2.52 -11.39
CA ILE A 112 -1.88 1.91 -10.11
C ILE A 112 -2.57 0.56 -9.95
N GLU A 113 -3.85 0.43 -10.30
CA GLU A 113 -4.58 -0.82 -10.19
C GLU A 113 -3.99 -1.94 -11.06
N HIS A 114 -3.64 -1.64 -12.31
CA HIS A 114 -3.34 -2.66 -13.31
C HIS A 114 -1.87 -2.70 -13.72
N GLY A 115 -1.06 -1.74 -13.28
CA GLY A 115 0.31 -1.58 -13.70
C GLY A 115 0.43 -0.90 -15.07
N SER A 116 1.66 -0.85 -15.59
CA SER A 116 1.98 -0.27 -16.89
C SER A 116 2.54 -1.35 -17.81
N PRO A 117 1.79 -1.80 -18.82
CA PRO A 117 2.24 -2.86 -19.73
C PRO A 117 3.55 -2.53 -20.43
N GLY A 118 4.46 -3.50 -20.47
CA GLY A 118 5.78 -3.33 -21.08
C GLY A 118 6.81 -2.65 -20.19
N THR A 119 6.49 -2.41 -18.93
CA THR A 119 7.39 -1.84 -17.93
C THR A 119 7.49 -2.76 -16.69
N ALA A 120 8.37 -2.41 -15.76
CA ALA A 120 8.48 -3.11 -14.48
C ALA A 120 7.36 -2.73 -13.48
N MET A 121 6.50 -1.78 -13.79
CA MET A 121 5.41 -1.36 -12.91
C MET A 121 4.28 -2.38 -12.90
N ILE A 122 4.16 -3.10 -11.79
CA ILE A 122 3.08 -4.07 -11.55
C ILE A 122 1.79 -3.37 -11.08
N GLY A 123 0.66 -4.07 -11.22
CA GLY A 123 -0.61 -3.61 -10.64
C GLY A 123 -0.71 -3.91 -9.15
N TRP A 124 -1.42 -3.05 -8.44
CA TRP A 124 -1.59 -3.11 -6.99
C TRP A 124 -2.99 -3.56 -6.55
N LYS A 125 -3.89 -3.79 -7.50
CA LYS A 125 -5.24 -4.29 -7.21
C LYS A 125 -5.17 -5.64 -6.49
N GLY A 126 -5.83 -5.71 -5.33
CA GLY A 126 -5.80 -6.91 -4.48
C GLY A 126 -4.61 -6.96 -3.50
N THR A 127 -3.61 -6.08 -3.65
CA THR A 127 -2.52 -5.89 -2.68
C THR A 127 -2.81 -4.68 -1.79
N LEU A 128 -3.22 -3.58 -2.39
CA LEU A 128 -3.73 -2.40 -1.70
C LEU A 128 -5.26 -2.38 -1.73
N THR A 129 -5.86 -1.76 -0.74
CA THR A 129 -7.30 -1.48 -0.72
C THR A 129 -7.65 -0.38 -1.73
N ASP A 130 -8.91 -0.33 -2.17
CA ASP A 130 -9.38 0.72 -3.09
C ASP A 130 -9.15 2.14 -2.50
N ALA A 131 -9.27 2.29 -1.18
CA ALA A 131 -9.02 3.56 -0.49
C ALA A 131 -7.54 3.97 -0.54
N GLU A 132 -6.61 3.02 -0.37
CA GLU A 132 -5.17 3.27 -0.49
C GLU A 132 -4.78 3.60 -1.92
N ILE A 133 -5.33 2.90 -2.89
CA ILE A 133 -5.11 3.18 -4.32
C ILE A 133 -5.61 4.58 -4.67
N ALA A 134 -6.81 4.95 -4.24
CA ALA A 134 -7.38 6.28 -4.47
C ALA A 134 -6.54 7.39 -3.82
N ALA A 135 -6.10 7.17 -2.57
CA ALA A 135 -5.26 8.13 -1.86
C ALA A 135 -3.88 8.28 -2.53
N ALA A 136 -3.24 7.18 -2.94
CA ALA A 136 -1.98 7.21 -3.67
C ALA A 136 -2.12 7.93 -5.02
N ALA A 137 -3.21 7.67 -5.77
CA ALA A 137 -3.48 8.33 -7.03
C ALA A 137 -3.66 9.85 -6.88
N ALA A 138 -4.38 10.28 -5.83
CA ALA A 138 -4.54 11.70 -5.53
C ALA A 138 -3.19 12.37 -5.18
N TRP A 139 -2.35 11.70 -4.41
CA TRP A 139 -0.99 12.15 -4.11
C TRP A 139 -0.15 12.29 -5.38
N VAL A 140 -0.10 11.26 -6.22
CA VAL A 140 0.63 11.27 -7.50
C VAL A 140 0.15 12.41 -8.39
N GLN A 141 -1.16 12.63 -8.50
CA GLN A 141 -1.69 13.75 -9.27
C GLN A 141 -1.24 15.12 -8.76
N GLN A 142 -1.03 15.26 -7.45
CA GLN A 142 -0.52 16.51 -6.86
C GLN A 142 0.96 16.75 -7.20
N LEU A 143 1.77 15.70 -7.30
CA LEU A 143 3.18 15.83 -7.67
C LEU A 143 3.37 16.42 -9.06
N GLY A 144 2.49 16.12 -10.01
CA GLY A 144 2.59 16.53 -11.42
C GLY A 144 1.84 17.84 -11.75
N ARG A 145 1.52 18.70 -10.75
CA ARG A 145 0.80 19.97 -10.95
C ARG A 145 1.69 21.19 -10.97
#